data_b59aaf005ef3ae1ce82ff7aa0e94c64b
#
_entry.id   b59aaf005ef3ae1ce82ff7aa0e94c64b
#
_cell.length_a   1.000
_cell.length_b   1.000
_cell.length_c   1.000
_cell.angle_alpha   90.00
_cell.angle_beta   90.00
_cell.angle_gamma   90.00
#
_symmetry.space_group_name_H-M   'P 1'
#
loop_
_entity.id
_entity.type
_entity.pdbx_description
1 polymer ?
#
loop_
_entity_poly.entity_id
_entity_poly.type
_entity_poly.pdbx_seq_one_letter_code
_entity_poly.pdbx_strand_id
1 'polypeptide(L)'
;NSLYLFIIAAIIIIAIINPRFLSLASIINILSLSAANLPIALGIAGCIILTGTDLSAGRIVGVVACIAASLLQSSGYANKMFPDLPTMPIYIVLLTALSIGAVVGLINGFCTAKFHLHPFIVTLSTQLIVYGILLIYLMNGNNNGQSISGLDSSYTNLITGSILSLGATAIP
;
A
#
# COMPACT_ATOMS: atom_id res chain seq x y z
N ASN A 1 -24.95 -15.66 0.73
CA ASN A 1 -25.00 -15.45 -0.72
C ASN A 1 -25.56 -14.06 -1.14
N SER A 2 -26.10 -13.26 -0.20
CA SER A 2 -26.60 -11.90 -0.46
C SER A 2 -25.50 -10.95 -0.95
N LEU A 3 -24.27 -11.11 -0.47
CA LEU A 3 -23.13 -10.30 -0.85
C LEU A 3 -22.82 -10.42 -2.36
N TYR A 4 -22.82 -11.66 -2.89
CA TYR A 4 -22.58 -11.89 -4.33
C TYR A 4 -23.68 -11.30 -5.21
N LEU A 5 -24.94 -11.41 -4.76
CA LEU A 5 -26.07 -10.80 -5.46
C LEU A 5 -25.94 -9.27 -5.50
N PHE A 6 -25.53 -8.66 -4.40
CA PHE A 6 -25.28 -7.22 -4.35
C PHE A 6 -24.15 -6.78 -5.28
N ILE A 7 -23.04 -7.53 -5.34
CA ILE A 7 -21.91 -7.23 -6.23
C ILE A 7 -22.35 -7.35 -7.69
N ILE A 8 -23.06 -8.41 -8.05
CA ILE A 8 -23.55 -8.63 -9.41
C ILE A 8 -24.52 -7.50 -9.81
N ALA A 9 -25.46 -7.15 -8.93
CA ALA A 9 -26.39 -6.05 -9.18
C ALA A 9 -25.66 -4.72 -9.39
N ALA A 10 -24.65 -4.42 -8.55
CA ALA A 10 -23.83 -3.22 -8.70
C ALA A 10 -23.08 -3.20 -10.04
N ILE A 11 -22.48 -4.31 -10.46
CA ILE A 11 -21.79 -4.44 -11.75
C ILE A 11 -22.76 -4.16 -12.90
N ILE A 12 -23.96 -4.75 -12.88
CA ILE A 12 -24.97 -4.56 -13.92
C ILE A 12 -25.41 -3.09 -13.99
N ILE A 13 -25.70 -2.46 -12.86
CA ILE A 13 -26.09 -1.05 -12.79
C ILE A 13 -24.99 -0.15 -13.38
N ILE A 14 -23.73 -0.37 -12.98
CA ILE A 14 -22.61 0.43 -13.48
C ILE A 14 -22.39 0.21 -14.97
N ALA A 15 -22.54 -1.03 -15.47
CA ALA A 15 -22.41 -1.35 -16.89
C ALA A 15 -23.48 -0.68 -17.75
N ILE A 16 -24.70 -0.53 -17.23
CA ILE A 16 -25.80 0.18 -17.92
C ILE A 16 -25.53 1.69 -17.96
N ILE A 17 -25.06 2.28 -16.86
CA ILE A 17 -24.77 3.71 -16.74
C ILE A 17 -23.54 4.09 -17.57
N ASN A 18 -22.51 3.25 -17.56
CA ASN A 18 -21.25 3.48 -18.26
C ASN A 18 -20.77 2.23 -19.00
N PRO A 19 -21.12 2.09 -20.30
CA PRO A 19 -20.71 0.93 -21.10
C PRO A 19 -19.19 0.72 -21.20
N ARG A 20 -18.39 1.78 -21.00
CA ARG A 20 -16.91 1.68 -20.98
C ARG A 20 -16.38 0.90 -19.77
N PHE A 21 -17.20 0.70 -18.76
CA PHE A 21 -16.82 -0.09 -17.58
C PHE A 21 -16.48 -1.54 -17.94
N LEU A 22 -17.14 -2.12 -18.93
CA LEU A 22 -16.87 -3.46 -19.45
C LEU A 22 -15.77 -3.52 -20.52
N SER A 23 -15.06 -2.41 -20.75
CA SER A 23 -13.95 -2.40 -21.70
C SER A 23 -12.78 -3.28 -21.20
N LEU A 24 -11.99 -3.83 -22.13
CA LEU A 24 -10.81 -4.62 -21.81
C LEU A 24 -9.83 -3.84 -20.91
N ALA A 25 -9.67 -2.54 -21.16
CA ALA A 25 -8.83 -1.67 -20.36
C ALA A 25 -9.31 -1.56 -18.90
N SER A 26 -10.61 -1.45 -18.67
CA SER A 26 -11.19 -1.41 -17.32
C SER A 26 -10.99 -2.74 -16.58
N ILE A 27 -11.18 -3.86 -17.27
CA ILE A 27 -10.99 -5.20 -16.69
C ILE A 27 -9.53 -5.39 -16.30
N ILE A 28 -8.59 -5.03 -17.18
CA ILE A 28 -7.14 -5.10 -16.88
C ILE A 28 -6.80 -4.23 -15.67
N ASN A 29 -7.34 -3.00 -15.60
CA ASN A 29 -7.10 -2.11 -14.47
C ASN A 29 -7.64 -2.68 -13.16
N ILE A 30 -8.83 -3.27 -13.16
CA ILE A 30 -9.40 -3.94 -11.98
C ILE A 30 -8.52 -5.11 -11.55
N LEU A 31 -8.05 -5.93 -12.50
CA LEU A 31 -7.17 -7.06 -12.20
C LEU A 31 -5.82 -6.60 -11.61
N SER A 32 -5.22 -5.56 -12.17
CA SER A 32 -3.97 -4.98 -11.68
C SER A 32 -4.11 -4.45 -10.25
N LEU A 33 -5.17 -3.69 -9.97
CA LEU A 33 -5.46 -3.20 -8.63
C LEU A 33 -5.74 -4.34 -7.64
N SER A 34 -6.43 -5.37 -8.08
CA SER A 34 -6.70 -6.56 -7.27
C SER A 34 -5.41 -7.33 -6.95
N ALA A 35 -4.53 -7.50 -7.95
CA ALA A 35 -3.24 -8.17 -7.78
C ALA A 35 -2.34 -7.41 -6.79
N ALA A 36 -2.30 -6.08 -6.85
CA ALA A 36 -1.54 -5.26 -5.92
C ALA A 36 -2.02 -5.38 -4.46
N ASN A 37 -3.33 -5.58 -4.25
CA ASN A 37 -3.92 -5.73 -2.93
C ASN A 37 -3.90 -7.18 -2.39
N LEU A 38 -3.63 -8.16 -3.24
CA LEU A 38 -3.68 -9.58 -2.88
C LEU A 38 -2.69 -9.97 -1.76
N PRO A 39 -1.42 -9.50 -1.74
CA PRO A 39 -0.51 -9.79 -0.64
C PRO A 39 -1.01 -9.26 0.71
N ILE A 40 -1.64 -8.08 0.73
CA ILE A 40 -2.22 -7.49 1.93
C ILE A 40 -3.39 -8.35 2.42
N ALA A 41 -4.27 -8.75 1.51
CA ALA A 41 -5.39 -9.63 1.83
C ALA A 41 -4.94 -10.98 2.39
N LEU A 42 -3.89 -11.58 1.84
CA LEU A 42 -3.31 -12.83 2.34
C LEU A 42 -2.72 -12.66 3.75
N GLY A 43 -2.03 -11.55 4.01
CA GLY A 43 -1.52 -11.24 5.34
C GLY A 43 -2.63 -11.12 6.39
N ILE A 44 -3.70 -10.38 6.07
CA ILE A 44 -4.85 -10.22 6.96
C ILE A 44 -5.61 -11.54 7.15
N ALA A 45 -5.72 -12.36 6.09
CA ALA A 45 -6.37 -13.67 6.18
C ALA A 45 -5.68 -14.58 7.21
N GLY A 46 -4.34 -14.55 7.29
CA GLY A 46 -3.59 -15.25 8.33
C GLY A 46 -4.00 -14.84 9.75
N CYS A 47 -4.20 -13.54 9.99
CA CYS A 47 -4.67 -13.04 11.28
C CYS A 47 -6.10 -13.51 11.59
N ILE A 48 -6.99 -13.53 10.59
CA ILE A 48 -8.38 -13.96 10.76
C ILE A 48 -8.44 -15.46 11.10
N ILE A 49 -7.62 -16.30 10.46
CA ILE A 49 -7.54 -17.74 10.76
C ILE A 49 -7.14 -17.98 12.23
N LEU A 50 -6.30 -17.12 12.78
CA LEU A 50 -5.89 -17.16 14.20
C LEU A 50 -6.91 -16.48 15.13
N THR A 51 -8.14 -16.26 14.67
CA THR A 51 -9.22 -15.58 15.43
C THR A 51 -8.87 -14.16 15.87
N GLY A 52 -7.88 -13.54 15.19
CA GLY A 52 -7.47 -12.16 15.41
C GLY A 52 -7.99 -11.21 14.31
N THR A 53 -8.04 -9.93 14.63
CA THR A 53 -8.31 -8.87 13.65
C THR A 53 -7.14 -7.91 13.67
N ASP A 54 -6.51 -7.68 12.52
CA ASP A 54 -5.45 -6.68 12.39
C ASP A 54 -5.99 -5.39 11.77
N LEU A 55 -6.18 -4.38 12.60
CA LEU A 55 -6.59 -3.05 12.17
C LEU A 55 -5.40 -2.14 11.79
N SER A 56 -4.18 -2.55 12.12
CA SER A 56 -2.98 -1.74 11.88
C SER A 56 -2.46 -1.83 10.45
N ALA A 57 -2.84 -2.88 9.70
CA ALA A 57 -2.31 -3.19 8.37
C ALA A 57 -2.37 -2.00 7.41
N GLY A 58 -3.51 -1.30 7.34
CA GLY A 58 -3.66 -0.14 6.45
C GLY A 58 -2.72 1.02 6.80
N ARG A 59 -2.45 1.27 8.08
CA ARG A 59 -1.51 2.32 8.51
C ARG A 59 -0.06 1.92 8.32
N ILE A 60 0.26 0.65 8.50
CA ILE A 60 1.59 0.10 8.19
C ILE A 60 1.90 0.30 6.71
N VAL A 61 0.97 -0.05 5.83
CA VAL A 61 1.11 0.19 4.39
C VAL A 61 1.33 1.68 4.09
N GLY A 62 0.57 2.58 4.74
CA GLY A 62 0.74 4.03 4.58
C GLY A 62 2.13 4.52 4.97
N VAL A 63 2.65 4.11 6.13
CA VAL A 63 4.01 4.48 6.58
C VAL A 63 5.07 3.92 5.65
N VAL A 64 4.96 2.64 5.31
CA VAL A 64 5.90 1.98 4.41
C VAL A 64 5.92 2.66 3.04
N ALA A 65 4.75 2.99 2.50
CA ALA A 65 4.63 3.70 1.22
C ALA A 65 5.28 5.10 1.27
N CYS A 66 5.07 5.87 2.34
CA CYS A 66 5.68 7.19 2.49
C CYS A 66 7.21 7.11 2.64
N ILE A 67 7.72 6.17 3.43
CA ILE A 67 9.17 5.98 3.59
C ILE A 67 9.77 5.51 2.26
N ALA A 68 9.17 4.53 1.60
CA ALA A 68 9.61 4.06 0.30
C ALA A 68 9.62 5.19 -0.74
N ALA A 69 8.54 5.97 -0.81
CA ALA A 69 8.44 7.10 -1.72
C ALA A 69 9.53 8.15 -1.48
N SER A 70 9.81 8.51 -0.22
CA SER A 70 10.85 9.49 0.11
C SER A 70 12.27 9.02 -0.27
N LEU A 71 12.55 7.72 -0.18
CA LEU A 71 13.83 7.11 -0.57
C LEU A 71 13.98 7.00 -2.10
N LEU A 72 12.86 6.91 -2.83
CA LEU A 72 12.81 6.77 -4.28
C LEU A 72 12.63 8.10 -5.01
N GLN A 73 12.64 9.24 -4.32
CA GLN A 73 12.60 10.54 -4.98
C GLN A 73 13.81 10.76 -5.86
N SER A 74 13.57 11.29 -7.07
CA SER A 74 14.64 11.65 -8.01
C SER A 74 15.59 12.68 -7.43
N SER A 75 16.88 12.53 -7.69
CA SER A 75 17.92 13.44 -7.19
C SER A 75 17.75 14.88 -7.73
N GLY A 76 17.08 15.07 -8.87
CA GLY A 76 16.81 16.37 -9.47
C GLY A 76 15.49 17.01 -9.04
N TYR A 77 14.74 16.40 -8.14
CA TYR A 77 13.45 16.95 -7.73
C TYR A 77 13.61 18.10 -6.75
N ALA A 78 13.07 19.29 -7.11
CA ALA A 78 13.27 20.55 -6.36
C ALA A 78 12.76 20.49 -4.91
N ASN A 79 11.62 19.79 -4.69
CA ASN A 79 11.00 19.67 -3.36
C ASN A 79 11.27 18.29 -2.75
N LYS A 80 12.50 17.79 -2.91
CA LYS A 80 12.90 16.51 -2.33
C LYS A 80 12.86 16.59 -0.80
N MET A 81 12.28 15.57 -0.16
CA MET A 81 12.14 15.51 1.29
C MET A 81 13.50 15.54 2.00
N PHE A 82 14.46 14.79 1.47
CA PHE A 82 15.84 14.74 1.96
C PHE A 82 16.79 15.11 0.81
N PRO A 83 17.16 16.41 0.66
CA PRO A 83 17.97 16.89 -0.47
C PRO A 83 19.31 16.18 -0.62
N ASP A 84 19.96 15.89 0.50
CA ASP A 84 21.30 15.27 0.53
C ASP A 84 21.30 13.75 0.28
N LEU A 85 20.12 13.12 0.28
CA LEU A 85 20.03 11.68 0.09
C LEU A 85 20.00 11.35 -1.41
N PRO A 86 20.90 10.50 -1.94
CA PRO A 86 20.79 10.03 -3.32
C PRO A 86 19.53 9.16 -3.49
N THR A 87 19.07 8.98 -4.73
CA THR A 87 18.01 8.03 -5.03
C THR A 87 18.47 6.63 -4.67
N MET A 88 17.75 5.96 -3.77
CA MET A 88 18.14 4.63 -3.29
C MET A 88 17.77 3.55 -4.29
N PRO A 89 18.60 2.49 -4.41
CA PRO A 89 18.27 1.33 -5.22
C PRO A 89 17.00 0.64 -4.69
N ILE A 90 16.16 0.15 -5.58
CA ILE A 90 14.86 -0.44 -5.25
C ILE A 90 14.94 -1.61 -4.27
N TYR A 91 15.99 -2.43 -4.33
CA TYR A 91 16.17 -3.57 -3.43
C TYR A 91 16.40 -3.13 -1.97
N ILE A 92 17.08 -2.00 -1.74
CA ILE A 92 17.26 -1.42 -0.39
C ILE A 92 15.91 -0.92 0.12
N VAL A 93 15.13 -0.26 -0.72
CA VAL A 93 13.80 0.25 -0.37
C VAL A 93 12.84 -0.89 -0.05
N LEU A 94 12.86 -1.98 -0.82
CA LEU A 94 12.08 -3.18 -0.53
C LEU A 94 12.49 -3.82 0.80
N LEU A 95 13.79 -3.90 1.07
CA LEU A 95 14.28 -4.44 2.35
C LEU A 95 13.84 -3.59 3.53
N THR A 96 13.91 -2.25 3.42
CA THR A 96 13.42 -1.35 4.47
C THR A 96 11.91 -1.48 4.66
N ALA A 97 11.14 -1.58 3.57
CA ALA A 97 9.70 -1.80 3.61
C ALA A 97 9.33 -3.08 4.36
N LEU A 98 9.97 -4.19 4.00
CA LEU A 98 9.79 -5.50 4.67
C LEU A 98 10.19 -5.44 6.14
N SER A 99 11.31 -4.79 6.46
CA SER A 99 11.80 -4.66 7.83
C SER A 99 10.82 -3.89 8.72
N ILE A 100 10.27 -2.78 8.23
CA ILE A 100 9.28 -1.99 8.97
C ILE A 100 8.02 -2.81 9.25
N GLY A 101 7.49 -3.47 8.23
CA GLY A 101 6.32 -4.33 8.37
C GLY A 101 6.56 -5.48 9.34
N ALA A 102 7.71 -6.14 9.25
CA ALA A 102 8.10 -7.22 10.14
C ALA A 102 8.24 -6.77 11.60
N VAL A 103 8.87 -5.62 11.86
CA VAL A 103 9.04 -5.07 13.22
C VAL A 103 7.68 -4.75 13.83
N VAL A 104 6.79 -4.06 13.11
CA VAL A 104 5.47 -3.73 13.64
C VAL A 104 4.63 -4.99 13.85
N GLY A 105 4.65 -5.94 12.92
CA GLY A 105 3.97 -7.22 13.06
C GLY A 105 4.49 -8.04 14.24
N LEU A 106 5.82 -8.03 14.47
CA LEU A 106 6.44 -8.71 15.60
C LEU A 106 6.01 -8.08 16.93
N ILE A 107 5.95 -6.75 17.02
CA ILE A 107 5.46 -6.05 18.21
C ILE A 107 3.98 -6.43 18.48
N ASN A 108 3.13 -6.39 17.48
CA ASN A 108 1.72 -6.77 17.62
C ASN A 108 1.57 -8.23 18.08
N GLY A 109 2.30 -9.14 17.44
CA GLY A 109 2.28 -10.56 17.79
C GLY A 109 2.83 -10.82 19.21
N PHE A 110 3.93 -10.17 19.57
CA PHE A 110 4.51 -10.26 20.91
C PHE A 110 3.56 -9.77 21.99
N CYS A 111 2.96 -8.58 21.80
CA CYS A 111 2.01 -8.02 22.75
C CYS A 111 0.78 -8.92 22.94
N THR A 112 0.26 -9.47 21.86
CA THR A 112 -0.88 -10.38 21.89
C THR A 112 -0.53 -11.69 22.59
N ALA A 113 0.59 -12.31 22.23
CA ALA A 113 0.98 -13.61 22.76
C ALA A 113 1.49 -13.54 24.20
N LYS A 114 2.35 -12.58 24.52
CA LYS A 114 3.01 -12.48 25.83
C LYS A 114 2.08 -11.95 26.91
N PHE A 115 1.28 -10.95 26.60
CA PHE A 115 0.40 -10.29 27.56
C PHE A 115 -1.06 -10.80 27.48
N HIS A 116 -1.35 -11.77 26.61
CA HIS A 116 -2.69 -12.31 26.39
C HIS A 116 -3.74 -11.22 26.09
N LEU A 117 -3.29 -10.16 25.42
CA LEU A 117 -4.16 -9.06 25.03
C LEU A 117 -5.00 -9.44 23.82
N HIS A 118 -6.21 -8.92 23.74
CA HIS A 118 -7.05 -9.14 22.57
C HIS A 118 -6.41 -8.47 21.33
N PRO A 119 -6.23 -9.18 20.20
CA PRO A 119 -5.56 -8.65 19.00
C PRO A 119 -6.14 -7.31 18.52
N PHE A 120 -7.45 -7.14 18.61
CA PHE A 120 -8.15 -5.90 18.27
C PHE A 120 -7.60 -4.68 19.04
N ILE A 121 -7.39 -4.80 20.34
CA ILE A 121 -6.90 -3.69 21.18
C ILE A 121 -5.45 -3.35 20.82
N VAL A 122 -4.61 -4.37 20.65
CA VAL A 122 -3.20 -4.19 20.28
C VAL A 122 -3.09 -3.50 18.94
N THR A 123 -3.76 -4.01 17.92
CA THR A 123 -3.65 -3.48 16.54
C THR A 123 -4.30 -2.12 16.38
N LEU A 124 -5.37 -1.82 17.14
CA LEU A 124 -5.97 -0.48 17.18
C LEU A 124 -4.99 0.54 17.78
N SER A 125 -4.34 0.18 18.89
CA SER A 125 -3.33 1.04 19.52
C SER A 125 -2.13 1.27 18.59
N THR A 126 -1.63 0.22 17.98
CA THR A 126 -0.55 0.29 16.99
C THR A 126 -0.94 1.16 15.79
N GLN A 127 -2.16 1.04 15.29
CA GLN A 127 -2.67 1.90 14.21
C GLN A 127 -2.54 3.39 14.55
N LEU A 128 -2.90 3.79 15.76
CA LEU A 128 -2.81 5.19 16.21
C LEU A 128 -1.37 5.65 16.39
N ILE A 129 -0.51 4.82 16.97
CA ILE A 129 0.91 5.10 17.13
C ILE A 129 1.58 5.27 15.77
N VAL A 130 1.38 4.32 14.87
CA VAL A 130 1.95 4.33 13.51
C VAL A 130 1.45 5.54 12.73
N TYR A 131 0.19 5.93 12.89
CA TYR A 131 -0.34 7.16 12.29
C TYR A 131 0.35 8.42 12.84
N GLY A 132 0.56 8.51 14.15
CA GLY A 132 1.29 9.62 14.75
C GLY A 132 2.74 9.70 14.22
N ILE A 133 3.42 8.56 14.14
CA ILE A 133 4.78 8.47 13.56
C ILE A 133 4.78 8.95 12.09
N LEU A 134 3.78 8.55 11.30
CA LEU A 134 3.64 8.99 9.91
C LEU A 134 3.51 10.49 9.80
N LEU A 135 2.68 11.12 10.64
CA LEU A 135 2.50 12.57 10.63
C LEU A 135 3.80 13.31 10.97
N ILE A 136 4.51 12.85 12.02
CA ILE A 136 5.81 13.41 12.41
C ILE A 136 6.81 13.24 11.26
N TYR A 137 6.83 12.07 10.63
CA TYR A 137 7.71 11.80 9.49
C TYR A 137 7.44 12.75 8.32
N LEU A 138 6.18 12.96 7.93
CA LEU A 138 5.81 13.86 6.84
C LEU A 138 6.11 15.33 7.12
N MET A 139 6.16 15.74 8.39
CA MET A 139 6.55 17.09 8.80
C MET A 139 8.07 17.31 8.75
N ASN A 140 8.87 16.25 8.61
CA ASN A 140 10.31 16.33 8.54
C ASN A 140 10.80 16.75 7.13
N GLY A 141 12.04 17.25 7.09
CA GLY A 141 12.69 17.69 5.86
C GLY A 141 11.96 18.85 5.20
N ASN A 142 12.06 18.94 3.89
CA ASN A 142 11.42 20.00 3.08
C ASN A 142 9.95 19.70 2.75
N ASN A 143 9.38 18.59 3.25
CA ASN A 143 8.06 18.13 2.83
C ASN A 143 6.91 18.94 3.45
N ASN A 144 7.09 19.51 4.67
CA ASN A 144 6.09 20.33 5.37
C ASN A 144 4.69 19.68 5.44
N GLY A 145 4.61 18.38 5.61
CA GLY A 145 3.34 17.65 5.71
C GLY A 145 2.62 17.41 4.37
N GLN A 146 3.25 17.71 3.24
CA GLN A 146 2.66 17.49 1.93
C GLN A 146 2.79 16.03 1.47
N SER A 147 2.05 15.67 0.42
CA SER A 147 2.19 14.37 -0.23
C SER A 147 3.55 14.24 -0.91
N ILE A 148 4.19 13.07 -0.79
CA ILE A 148 5.48 12.82 -1.41
C ILE A 148 5.28 12.57 -2.91
N SER A 149 6.00 13.32 -3.73
CA SER A 149 5.96 13.25 -5.19
C SER A 149 7.39 13.31 -5.77
N GLY A 150 7.53 13.22 -7.09
CA GLY A 150 8.84 13.27 -7.75
C GLY A 150 9.62 11.97 -7.67
N LEU A 151 8.92 10.83 -7.73
CA LEU A 151 9.54 9.50 -7.79
C LEU A 151 10.40 9.36 -9.06
N ASP A 152 11.50 8.63 -8.94
CA ASP A 152 12.40 8.36 -10.06
C ASP A 152 11.71 7.58 -11.17
N SER A 153 12.01 7.93 -12.42
CA SER A 153 11.41 7.31 -13.61
C SER A 153 11.71 5.82 -13.74
N SER A 154 12.88 5.39 -13.27
CA SER A 154 13.26 3.97 -13.29
C SER A 154 12.32 3.13 -12.44
N TYR A 155 11.92 3.64 -11.28
CA TYR A 155 10.94 2.98 -10.40
C TYR A 155 9.53 3.03 -10.99
N THR A 156 9.12 4.20 -11.49
CA THR A 156 7.78 4.36 -12.08
C THR A 156 7.61 3.43 -13.28
N ASN A 157 8.61 3.34 -14.14
CA ASN A 157 8.59 2.44 -15.31
C ASN A 157 8.58 0.96 -14.91
N LEU A 158 9.18 0.58 -13.79
CA LEU A 158 9.19 -0.80 -13.32
C LEU A 158 7.80 -1.23 -12.82
N ILE A 159 7.04 -0.31 -12.23
CA ILE A 159 5.70 -0.62 -11.66
C ILE A 159 4.59 -0.36 -12.67
N THR A 160 4.69 0.72 -13.47
CA THR A 160 3.67 1.10 -14.45
C THR A 160 4.04 0.67 -15.87
N GLY A 161 5.25 0.15 -16.06
CA GLY A 161 5.70 -0.38 -17.36
C GLY A 161 4.86 -1.59 -17.75
N SER A 162 4.42 -1.63 -19.01
CA SER A 162 3.65 -2.76 -19.52
C SER A 162 4.56 -3.91 -19.93
N ILE A 163 4.26 -5.10 -19.43
CA ILE A 163 4.95 -6.33 -19.82
C ILE A 163 4.39 -6.82 -21.17
N LEU A 164 3.13 -6.57 -21.43
CA LEU A 164 2.46 -6.99 -22.66
C LEU A 164 1.63 -5.83 -23.23
N SER A 165 1.85 -5.47 -24.50
CA SER A 165 1.00 -4.53 -25.21
C SER A 165 0.05 -5.31 -26.13
N LEU A 166 -1.25 -5.30 -25.83
CA LEU A 166 -2.30 -5.83 -26.68
C LEU A 166 -2.99 -4.66 -27.39
N GLY A 167 -2.43 -4.22 -28.52
CA GLY A 167 -2.96 -3.07 -29.25
C GLY A 167 -2.86 -1.76 -28.48
N ALA A 168 -3.99 -1.08 -28.25
CA ALA A 168 -4.07 0.19 -27.48
C ALA A 168 -4.08 0.00 -25.96
N THR A 169 -4.08 -1.22 -25.45
CA THR A 169 -4.09 -1.54 -24.03
C THR A 169 -2.74 -2.12 -23.61
N ALA A 170 -2.11 -1.52 -22.59
CA ALA A 170 -0.89 -2.01 -21.99
C ALA A 170 -1.23 -2.75 -20.69
N ILE A 171 -0.71 -3.97 -20.53
CA ILE A 171 -0.84 -4.75 -19.30
C ILE A 171 0.42 -4.49 -18.46
N PRO A 172 0.29 -3.94 -17.24
CA PRO A 172 1.41 -3.71 -16.33
C PRO A 172 2.00 -5.00 -15.77
#